data_f75180e45d49a28d74273dd8cb81cd04
#
_entry.id   f75180e45d49a28d74273dd8cb81cd04
#
_cell.length_a   1.000
_cell.length_b   1.000
_cell.length_c   1.000
_cell.angle_alpha   90.00
_cell.angle_beta   90.00
_cell.angle_gamma   90.00
#
_symmetry.space_group_name_H-M   'P 1'
#
loop_
_entity.id
_entity.type
_entity.pdbx_description
1 polymer ?
#
loop_
_entity_poly.entity_id
_entity_poly.type
_entity_poly.pdbx_seq_one_letter_code
_entity_poly.pdbx_strand_id
1 'polypeptide(L)'
;VTLSVTTDGKAPALSAAICDALVPALADCEMLCTCICTLRNTWKKTIPEQRRRAQLLRQITASDALALFREQGQTAYLQYAAKLSGIVPQEKTAILTVSFGTAYAETREQTIGAVERAIGKAFPEADVYRAFTSSRIVCRMRQNGTQVDTVNEALERLKQLGYTQIFCQPTYVAAGKEYEQLCTDAAKWKRSFLHLSVGVPLLMHTADYPHLIQTMAESGIIAHEAHRAYLLMGHGTAHAGTLAYPVFEDWLRHCGYDNVFVGTLGGVPTLEMALAQLKKHAYTEVVLSPMLLAAGKHVQRDMAGEHPASWKSILEQNGYSVTVQTQGLGAYPAIQERYVAHLRELMASQNFPETK
;
A
#
# COMPACT_ATOMS: atom_id res chain seq x y z
N VAL A 1 16.94 -21.38 5.37
CA VAL A 1 17.67 -22.24 6.34
C VAL A 1 16.70 -22.57 7.47
N THR A 2 16.56 -23.88 7.78
CA THR A 2 15.74 -24.32 8.90
C THR A 2 16.66 -24.91 9.97
N LEU A 3 16.57 -24.40 11.18
CA LEU A 3 17.20 -24.97 12.38
C LEU A 3 16.08 -25.40 13.33
N SER A 4 16.23 -26.59 13.89
CA SER A 4 15.33 -27.06 14.95
C SER A 4 16.11 -27.25 16.24
N VAL A 5 15.54 -26.78 17.34
CA VAL A 5 16.08 -26.98 18.69
C VAL A 5 15.09 -27.86 19.45
N THR A 6 15.58 -29.02 19.93
CA THR A 6 14.77 -29.93 20.73
C THR A 6 15.49 -30.28 22.02
N THR A 7 14.75 -30.43 23.10
CA THR A 7 15.20 -30.92 24.39
C THR A 7 14.50 -32.25 24.74
N ASP A 8 13.93 -32.91 23.74
CA ASP A 8 13.14 -34.15 23.87
C ASP A 8 12.02 -34.03 24.94
N GLY A 9 11.41 -32.85 24.99
CA GLY A 9 10.34 -32.55 25.94
C GLY A 9 10.78 -32.28 27.37
N LYS A 10 12.10 -32.31 27.66
CA LYS A 10 12.62 -32.18 29.05
C LYS A 10 12.73 -30.73 29.51
N ALA A 11 12.89 -29.77 28.59
CA ALA A 11 13.05 -28.35 28.93
C ALA A 11 12.49 -27.44 27.81
N PRO A 12 11.16 -27.37 27.64
CA PRO A 12 10.56 -26.56 26.54
C PRO A 12 10.88 -25.08 26.63
N ALA A 13 10.99 -24.51 27.84
CA ALA A 13 11.37 -23.11 28.03
C ALA A 13 12.82 -22.83 27.58
N LEU A 14 13.72 -23.77 27.74
CA LEU A 14 15.10 -23.66 27.24
C LEU A 14 15.13 -23.73 25.72
N SER A 15 14.36 -24.62 25.09
CA SER A 15 14.25 -24.68 23.64
C SER A 15 13.73 -23.34 23.07
N ALA A 16 12.72 -22.75 23.69
CA ALA A 16 12.19 -21.45 23.29
C ALA A 16 13.26 -20.34 23.42
N ALA A 17 13.93 -20.25 24.58
CA ALA A 17 14.97 -19.25 24.79
C ALA A 17 16.15 -19.38 23.82
N ILE A 18 16.56 -20.60 23.46
CA ILE A 18 17.60 -20.83 22.45
C ILE A 18 17.10 -20.41 21.08
N CYS A 19 15.85 -20.74 20.71
CA CYS A 19 15.26 -20.29 19.44
C CYS A 19 15.25 -18.76 19.36
N ASP A 20 14.79 -18.06 20.40
CA ASP A 20 14.76 -16.61 20.44
C ASP A 20 16.15 -15.97 20.32
N ALA A 21 17.17 -16.58 20.97
CA ALA A 21 18.55 -16.12 20.84
C ALA A 21 19.16 -16.35 19.44
N LEU A 22 18.67 -17.35 18.68
CA LEU A 22 19.13 -17.67 17.33
C LEU A 22 18.41 -16.86 16.24
N VAL A 23 17.23 -16.32 16.53
CA VAL A 23 16.41 -15.57 15.54
C VAL A 23 17.19 -14.44 14.86
N PRO A 24 17.95 -13.57 15.56
CA PRO A 24 18.73 -12.51 14.89
C PRO A 24 19.79 -13.06 13.92
N ALA A 25 20.52 -14.11 14.34
CA ALA A 25 21.54 -14.74 13.50
C ALA A 25 20.93 -15.44 12.27
N LEU A 26 19.75 -16.05 12.41
CA LEU A 26 19.01 -16.63 11.28
C LEU A 26 18.51 -15.56 10.32
N ALA A 27 18.19 -14.38 10.82
CA ALA A 27 17.78 -13.26 10.02
C ALA A 27 18.83 -12.86 8.97
N ASP A 28 20.07 -12.70 9.42
CA ASP A 28 21.21 -12.41 8.55
C ASP A 28 21.46 -13.54 7.56
N CYS A 29 21.29 -14.79 7.99
CA CYS A 29 21.45 -15.95 7.12
C CYS A 29 20.42 -15.97 5.97
N GLU A 30 19.17 -15.60 6.21
CA GLU A 30 18.14 -15.56 5.16
C GLU A 30 18.44 -14.49 4.11
N MET A 31 18.85 -13.29 4.53
CA MET A 31 19.24 -12.22 3.64
C MET A 31 20.47 -12.60 2.82
N LEU A 32 21.47 -13.18 3.48
CA LEU A 32 22.68 -13.69 2.82
C LEU A 32 22.34 -14.79 1.81
N CYS A 33 21.46 -15.73 2.14
CA CYS A 33 20.99 -16.76 1.22
C CYS A 33 20.32 -16.13 -0.02
N THR A 34 19.52 -15.07 0.18
CA THR A 34 18.88 -14.33 -0.92
C THR A 34 19.93 -13.71 -1.84
N CYS A 35 20.95 -13.06 -1.27
CA CYS A 35 22.08 -12.50 -2.05
C CYS A 35 22.81 -13.60 -2.84
N ILE A 36 23.16 -14.69 -2.20
CA ILE A 36 23.87 -15.83 -2.83
C ILE A 36 23.02 -16.45 -3.95
N CYS A 37 21.72 -16.64 -3.72
CA CYS A 37 20.81 -17.16 -4.73
C CYS A 37 20.70 -16.24 -5.94
N THR A 38 20.59 -14.93 -5.72
CA THR A 38 20.55 -13.92 -6.78
C THR A 38 21.84 -13.95 -7.61
N LEU A 39 23.01 -13.94 -6.96
CA LEU A 39 24.31 -14.03 -7.61
C LEU A 39 24.46 -15.33 -8.41
N ARG A 40 24.10 -16.47 -7.80
CA ARG A 40 24.14 -17.77 -8.45
C ARG A 40 23.28 -17.82 -9.72
N ASN A 41 22.07 -17.26 -9.67
CA ASN A 41 21.17 -17.23 -10.80
C ASN A 41 21.69 -16.29 -11.91
N THR A 42 22.24 -15.14 -11.55
CA THR A 42 22.90 -14.21 -12.48
C THR A 42 24.08 -14.90 -13.17
N TRP A 43 25.00 -15.47 -12.40
CA TRP A 43 26.19 -16.14 -12.94
C TRP A 43 25.86 -17.41 -13.76
N LYS A 44 24.75 -18.10 -13.46
CA LYS A 44 24.31 -19.23 -14.28
C LYS A 44 23.90 -18.78 -15.69
N LYS A 45 23.39 -17.56 -15.84
CA LYS A 45 22.99 -16.98 -17.13
C LYS A 45 24.16 -16.33 -17.88
N THR A 46 25.14 -15.78 -17.15
CA THR A 46 26.17 -14.89 -17.73
C THR A 46 27.56 -15.52 -17.80
N ILE A 47 27.85 -16.56 -17.00
CA ILE A 47 29.14 -17.27 -17.00
C ILE A 47 28.91 -18.70 -17.47
N PRO A 48 29.33 -19.09 -18.69
CA PRO A 48 29.15 -20.45 -19.19
C PRO A 48 29.92 -21.50 -18.38
N GLU A 49 31.11 -21.17 -17.91
CA GLU A 49 32.06 -22.10 -17.30
C GLU A 49 31.66 -22.49 -15.88
N GLN A 50 31.34 -23.77 -15.68
CA GLN A 50 30.92 -24.27 -14.38
C GLN A 50 32.00 -24.15 -13.30
N ARG A 51 33.29 -24.36 -13.68
CA ARG A 51 34.42 -24.21 -12.74
C ARG A 51 34.56 -22.82 -12.21
N ARG A 52 34.40 -21.79 -13.08
CA ARG A 52 34.45 -20.39 -12.69
C ARG A 52 33.31 -20.02 -11.75
N ARG A 53 32.07 -20.45 -12.04
CA ARG A 53 30.93 -20.26 -11.12
C ARG A 53 31.16 -20.89 -9.75
N ALA A 54 31.69 -22.11 -9.71
CA ALA A 54 31.99 -22.78 -8.45
C ALA A 54 33.08 -22.06 -7.64
N GLN A 55 34.11 -21.54 -8.31
CA GLN A 55 35.14 -20.73 -7.67
C GLN A 55 34.56 -19.44 -7.06
N LEU A 56 33.77 -18.68 -7.82
CA LEU A 56 33.11 -17.47 -7.35
C LEU A 56 32.19 -17.73 -6.14
N LEU A 57 31.39 -18.80 -6.19
CA LEU A 57 30.55 -19.20 -5.07
C LEU A 57 31.37 -19.49 -3.81
N ARG A 58 32.53 -20.19 -3.93
CA ARG A 58 33.40 -20.41 -2.77
C ARG A 58 33.96 -19.12 -2.21
N GLN A 59 34.32 -18.14 -3.06
CA GLN A 59 34.85 -16.84 -2.62
C GLN A 59 33.81 -16.04 -1.85
N ILE A 60 32.58 -15.95 -2.33
CA ILE A 60 31.51 -15.21 -1.64
C ILE A 60 30.94 -15.92 -0.41
N THR A 61 31.23 -17.20 -0.22
CA THR A 61 30.85 -17.95 0.99
C THR A 61 32.03 -18.13 1.96
N ALA A 62 33.20 -17.56 1.66
CA ALA A 62 34.33 -17.57 2.57
C ALA A 62 34.09 -16.67 3.79
N SER A 63 34.80 -16.94 4.88
CA SER A 63 34.65 -16.22 6.16
C SER A 63 34.72 -14.71 6.02
N ASP A 64 35.64 -14.20 5.22
CA ASP A 64 35.86 -12.75 5.01
C ASP A 64 34.68 -12.09 4.28
N ALA A 65 34.10 -12.78 3.30
CA ALA A 65 32.92 -12.30 2.59
C ALA A 65 31.68 -12.30 3.50
N LEU A 66 31.55 -13.31 4.38
CA LEU A 66 30.49 -13.38 5.37
C LEU A 66 30.65 -12.31 6.46
N ALA A 67 31.89 -12.03 6.86
CA ALA A 67 32.20 -10.90 7.77
C ALA A 67 31.82 -9.56 7.13
N LEU A 68 32.18 -9.34 5.87
CA LEU A 68 31.80 -8.14 5.11
C LEU A 68 30.28 -7.94 5.07
N PHE A 69 29.51 -9.02 4.84
CA PHE A 69 28.04 -8.95 4.87
C PHE A 69 27.52 -8.51 6.25
N ARG A 70 28.07 -9.07 7.33
CA ARG A 70 27.65 -8.74 8.70
C ARG A 70 28.02 -7.32 9.12
N GLU A 71 29.20 -6.84 8.73
CA GLU A 71 29.74 -5.54 9.15
C GLU A 71 29.22 -4.38 8.29
N GLN A 72 29.10 -4.59 6.97
CA GLN A 72 28.80 -3.52 6.02
C GLN A 72 27.49 -3.75 5.24
N GLY A 73 26.83 -4.87 5.50
CA GLY A 73 25.50 -5.17 4.95
C GLY A 73 25.52 -5.69 3.50
N GLN A 74 24.31 -5.82 2.99
CA GLN A 74 24.00 -6.41 1.70
C GLN A 74 24.65 -5.69 0.52
N THR A 75 24.59 -4.37 0.49
CA THR A 75 25.11 -3.56 -0.62
C THR A 75 26.61 -3.76 -0.81
N ALA A 76 27.39 -3.69 0.25
CA ALA A 76 28.83 -3.92 0.21
C ALA A 76 29.18 -5.34 -0.24
N TYR A 77 28.40 -6.32 0.23
CA TYR A 77 28.57 -7.72 -0.17
C TYR A 77 28.30 -7.95 -1.67
N LEU A 78 27.26 -7.34 -2.22
CA LEU A 78 26.94 -7.42 -3.66
C LEU A 78 27.97 -6.70 -4.52
N GLN A 79 28.48 -5.55 -4.06
CA GLN A 79 29.59 -4.84 -4.73
C GLN A 79 30.87 -5.68 -4.74
N TYR A 80 31.20 -6.34 -3.63
CA TYR A 80 32.32 -7.27 -3.56
C TYR A 80 32.17 -8.41 -4.57
N ALA A 81 30.98 -9.03 -4.62
CA ALA A 81 30.70 -10.11 -5.58
C ALA A 81 30.75 -9.62 -7.04
N ALA A 82 30.28 -8.42 -7.32
CA ALA A 82 30.38 -7.79 -8.64
C ALA A 82 31.84 -7.54 -9.03
N LYS A 83 32.68 -7.07 -8.10
CA LYS A 83 34.13 -6.87 -8.32
C LYS A 83 34.84 -8.19 -8.63
N LEU A 84 34.51 -9.27 -7.93
CA LEU A 84 35.09 -10.61 -8.16
C LEU A 84 34.71 -11.22 -9.51
N SER A 85 33.48 -11.05 -9.92
CA SER A 85 32.93 -11.67 -11.12
C SER A 85 33.07 -10.81 -12.38
N GLY A 86 33.17 -9.48 -12.23
CA GLY A 86 33.02 -8.51 -13.29
C GLY A 86 31.55 -8.31 -13.74
N ILE A 87 30.57 -8.88 -12.98
CA ILE A 87 29.17 -8.89 -13.34
C ILE A 87 28.36 -8.27 -12.20
N VAL A 88 27.67 -7.18 -12.50
CA VAL A 88 26.69 -6.57 -11.60
C VAL A 88 25.39 -7.38 -11.69
N PRO A 89 24.81 -7.83 -10.59
CA PRO A 89 23.49 -8.48 -10.60
C PRO A 89 22.48 -7.53 -11.24
N GLN A 90 21.70 -8.03 -12.19
CA GLN A 90 20.63 -7.24 -12.79
C GLN A 90 19.54 -7.07 -11.75
N GLU A 91 19.31 -5.83 -11.34
CA GLU A 91 18.18 -5.49 -10.48
C GLU A 91 16.90 -5.51 -11.32
N LYS A 92 15.89 -6.21 -10.82
CA LYS A 92 14.57 -6.28 -11.43
C LYS A 92 13.57 -5.70 -10.45
N THR A 93 12.97 -4.59 -10.82
CA THR A 93 12.09 -3.80 -9.97
C THR A 93 10.63 -4.08 -10.28
N ALA A 94 9.81 -4.30 -9.25
CA ALA A 94 8.37 -4.33 -9.35
C ALA A 94 7.72 -3.32 -8.39
N ILE A 95 6.66 -2.69 -8.86
CA ILE A 95 5.75 -1.91 -8.05
C ILE A 95 4.50 -2.75 -7.81
N LEU A 96 4.23 -3.09 -6.55
CA LEU A 96 3.02 -3.81 -6.16
C LEU A 96 1.99 -2.81 -5.66
N THR A 97 0.99 -2.48 -6.49
CA THR A 97 -0.15 -1.67 -6.05
C THR A 97 -1.07 -2.51 -5.19
N VAL A 98 -1.37 -2.03 -3.99
CA VAL A 98 -2.18 -2.75 -3.02
C VAL A 98 -3.44 -1.97 -2.67
N SER A 99 -4.58 -2.53 -3.04
CA SER A 99 -5.90 -1.95 -2.82
C SER A 99 -6.74 -2.85 -1.91
N PHE A 100 -7.78 -2.29 -1.29
CA PHE A 100 -8.84 -3.12 -0.68
C PHE A 100 -9.48 -4.02 -1.72
N GLY A 101 -9.68 -3.48 -2.93
CA GLY A 101 -10.25 -4.16 -4.08
C GLY A 101 -11.73 -3.87 -4.30
N THR A 102 -12.19 -4.16 -5.51
CA THR A 102 -13.61 -4.18 -5.88
C THR A 102 -13.88 -5.26 -6.93
N ALA A 103 -15.02 -5.92 -6.80
CA ALA A 103 -15.47 -6.94 -7.76
C ALA A 103 -16.15 -6.32 -9.00
N TYR A 104 -16.51 -5.05 -8.96
CA TYR A 104 -17.12 -4.33 -10.10
C TYR A 104 -16.04 -3.98 -11.12
N ALA A 105 -16.09 -4.61 -12.29
CA ALA A 105 -15.05 -4.54 -13.30
C ALA A 105 -14.83 -3.11 -13.81
N GLU A 106 -15.88 -2.42 -14.19
CA GLU A 106 -15.80 -1.06 -14.69
C GLU A 106 -15.23 -0.09 -13.64
N THR A 107 -15.79 -0.11 -12.43
CA THR A 107 -15.28 0.70 -11.30
C THR A 107 -13.80 0.41 -11.04
N ARG A 108 -13.40 -0.86 -11.06
CA ARG A 108 -12.02 -1.26 -10.85
C ARG A 108 -11.09 -0.66 -11.89
N GLU A 109 -11.46 -0.73 -13.16
CA GLU A 109 -10.62 -0.20 -14.25
C GLU A 109 -10.57 1.32 -14.28
N GLN A 110 -11.68 1.98 -13.96
CA GLN A 110 -11.77 3.45 -13.91
C GLN A 110 -11.05 4.06 -12.71
N THR A 111 -10.81 3.30 -11.66
CA THR A 111 -10.20 3.80 -10.40
C THR A 111 -8.87 3.12 -10.10
N ILE A 112 -8.87 1.88 -9.63
CA ILE A 112 -7.65 1.13 -9.30
C ILE A 112 -6.75 1.01 -10.53
N GLY A 113 -7.29 0.56 -11.65
CA GLY A 113 -6.57 0.44 -12.92
C GLY A 113 -6.05 1.78 -13.45
N ALA A 114 -6.76 2.87 -13.20
CA ALA A 114 -6.29 4.21 -13.59
C ALA A 114 -5.07 4.64 -12.77
N VAL A 115 -5.06 4.41 -11.46
CA VAL A 115 -3.88 4.64 -10.60
C VAL A 115 -2.70 3.77 -11.04
N GLU A 116 -2.93 2.50 -11.33
CA GLU A 116 -1.89 1.59 -11.82
C GLU A 116 -1.29 2.03 -13.15
N ARG A 117 -2.12 2.50 -14.08
CA ARG A 117 -1.64 3.06 -15.35
C ARG A 117 -0.84 4.35 -15.16
N ALA A 118 -1.27 5.23 -14.25
CA ALA A 118 -0.52 6.44 -13.91
C ALA A 118 0.86 6.10 -13.31
N ILE A 119 0.91 5.13 -12.41
CA ILE A 119 2.16 4.60 -11.83
C ILE A 119 3.04 3.99 -12.93
N GLY A 120 2.50 3.11 -13.78
CA GLY A 120 3.27 2.49 -14.87
C GLY A 120 3.82 3.49 -15.88
N LYS A 121 3.09 4.59 -16.13
CA LYS A 121 3.55 5.70 -16.98
C LYS A 121 4.68 6.49 -16.31
N ALA A 122 4.61 6.68 -14.99
CA ALA A 122 5.58 7.47 -14.23
C ALA A 122 6.89 6.70 -13.96
N PHE A 123 6.85 5.36 -13.96
CA PHE A 123 7.97 4.47 -13.66
C PHE A 123 8.11 3.37 -14.73
N PRO A 124 8.48 3.73 -15.98
CA PRO A 124 8.52 2.79 -17.10
C PRO A 124 9.59 1.69 -16.97
N GLU A 125 10.55 1.86 -16.05
CA GLU A 125 11.59 0.89 -15.72
C GLU A 125 11.15 -0.21 -14.76
N ALA A 126 9.97 -0.08 -14.15
CA ALA A 126 9.42 -1.03 -13.18
C ALA A 126 8.14 -1.69 -13.71
N ASP A 127 8.00 -2.99 -13.47
CA ASP A 127 6.77 -3.70 -13.78
C ASP A 127 5.72 -3.48 -12.68
N VAL A 128 4.49 -3.13 -13.07
CA VAL A 128 3.39 -2.88 -12.12
C VAL A 128 2.54 -4.13 -11.94
N TYR A 129 2.35 -4.53 -10.70
CA TYR A 129 1.51 -5.66 -10.28
C TYR A 129 0.43 -5.20 -9.33
N ARG A 130 -0.67 -5.97 -9.29
CA ARG A 130 -1.85 -5.71 -8.46
C ARG A 130 -1.99 -6.77 -7.38
N ALA A 131 -2.32 -6.33 -6.15
CA ALA A 131 -2.81 -7.21 -5.09
C ALA A 131 -3.99 -6.59 -4.34
N PHE A 132 -4.85 -7.44 -3.77
CA PHE A 132 -5.97 -6.99 -2.95
C PHE A 132 -5.85 -7.54 -1.53
N THR A 133 -6.21 -6.70 -0.53
CA THR A 133 -6.22 -7.11 0.87
C THR A 133 -7.53 -7.78 1.30
N SER A 134 -8.64 -7.50 0.61
CA SER A 134 -9.92 -8.14 0.93
C SER A 134 -10.01 -9.56 0.37
N SER A 135 -9.78 -10.57 1.22
CA SER A 135 -9.92 -11.98 0.84
C SER A 135 -11.32 -12.32 0.29
N ARG A 136 -12.36 -11.64 0.80
CA ARG A 136 -13.74 -11.79 0.30
C ARG A 136 -13.87 -11.34 -1.16
N ILE A 137 -13.26 -10.21 -1.51
CA ILE A 137 -13.27 -9.70 -2.89
C ILE A 137 -12.44 -10.61 -3.79
N VAL A 138 -11.25 -11.02 -3.35
CA VAL A 138 -10.39 -11.96 -4.07
C VAL A 138 -11.15 -13.25 -4.38
N CYS A 139 -11.78 -13.86 -3.37
CA CYS A 139 -12.58 -15.07 -3.54
C CYS A 139 -13.71 -14.88 -4.57
N ARG A 140 -14.48 -13.80 -4.44
CA ARG A 140 -15.58 -13.48 -5.35
C ARG A 140 -15.11 -13.26 -6.80
N MET A 141 -13.97 -12.60 -6.98
CA MET A 141 -13.42 -12.38 -8.31
C MET A 141 -12.97 -13.69 -8.96
N ARG A 142 -12.31 -14.56 -8.20
CA ARG A 142 -11.87 -15.88 -8.67
C ARG A 142 -13.06 -16.77 -9.06
N GLN A 143 -14.15 -16.74 -8.29
CA GLN A 143 -15.40 -17.42 -8.62
C GLN A 143 -15.99 -16.92 -9.95
N ASN A 144 -15.78 -15.63 -10.28
CA ASN A 144 -16.21 -15.03 -11.56
C ASN A 144 -15.13 -15.15 -12.67
N GLY A 145 -14.12 -16.01 -12.51
CA GLY A 145 -13.09 -16.26 -13.51
C GLY A 145 -12.00 -15.19 -13.61
N THR A 146 -12.01 -14.16 -12.74
CA THR A 146 -10.97 -13.12 -12.74
C THR A 146 -9.90 -13.43 -11.70
N GLN A 147 -8.67 -13.68 -12.17
CA GLN A 147 -7.54 -13.92 -11.28
C GLN A 147 -7.02 -12.60 -10.68
N VAL A 148 -6.85 -12.59 -9.38
CA VAL A 148 -6.20 -11.52 -8.62
C VAL A 148 -5.52 -12.14 -7.40
N ASP A 149 -4.36 -11.61 -7.06
CA ASP A 149 -3.58 -12.10 -5.93
C ASP A 149 -3.93 -11.36 -4.63
N THR A 150 -3.83 -12.06 -3.52
CA THR A 150 -3.58 -11.45 -2.22
C THR A 150 -2.15 -10.92 -2.15
N VAL A 151 -1.83 -10.10 -1.14
CA VAL A 151 -0.47 -9.54 -0.96
C VAL A 151 0.59 -10.64 -0.88
N ASN A 152 0.33 -11.70 -0.08
CA ASN A 152 1.29 -12.80 0.07
C ASN A 152 1.48 -13.60 -1.22
N GLU A 153 0.40 -13.87 -1.96
CA GLU A 153 0.49 -14.58 -3.27
C GLU A 153 1.24 -13.74 -4.31
N ALA A 154 1.01 -12.42 -4.34
CA ALA A 154 1.72 -11.52 -5.23
C ALA A 154 3.22 -11.48 -4.91
N LEU A 155 3.60 -11.37 -3.64
CA LEU A 155 5.00 -11.37 -3.22
C LEU A 155 5.69 -12.71 -3.52
N GLU A 156 5.02 -13.84 -3.29
CA GLU A 156 5.54 -15.17 -3.67
C GLU A 156 5.76 -15.26 -5.18
N ARG A 157 4.78 -14.80 -5.99
CA ARG A 157 4.91 -14.78 -7.44
C ARG A 157 6.07 -13.89 -7.91
N LEU A 158 6.22 -12.70 -7.34
CA LEU A 158 7.30 -11.77 -7.69
C LEU A 158 8.67 -12.38 -7.39
N LYS A 159 8.81 -13.09 -6.26
CA LYS A 159 10.02 -13.85 -5.92
C LYS A 159 10.31 -14.93 -6.95
N GLN A 160 9.31 -15.72 -7.36
CA GLN A 160 9.46 -16.77 -8.37
C GLN A 160 9.83 -16.21 -9.75
N LEU A 161 9.33 -15.01 -10.11
CA LEU A 161 9.66 -14.28 -11.33
C LEU A 161 11.03 -13.60 -11.28
N GLY A 162 11.74 -13.68 -10.14
CA GLY A 162 13.11 -13.20 -9.96
C GLY A 162 13.21 -11.69 -9.78
N TYR A 163 12.14 -11.02 -9.32
CA TYR A 163 12.23 -9.63 -8.88
C TYR A 163 13.09 -9.53 -7.64
N THR A 164 13.90 -8.47 -7.56
CA THR A 164 14.85 -8.24 -6.47
C THR A 164 14.50 -7.02 -5.64
N GLN A 165 13.82 -6.06 -6.25
CA GLN A 165 13.37 -4.82 -5.61
C GLN A 165 11.86 -4.71 -5.71
N ILE A 166 11.18 -4.55 -4.58
CA ILE A 166 9.72 -4.45 -4.50
C ILE A 166 9.32 -3.18 -3.76
N PHE A 167 8.47 -2.39 -4.41
CA PHE A 167 7.85 -1.21 -3.83
C PHE A 167 6.35 -1.45 -3.71
N CYS A 168 5.83 -1.63 -2.50
CA CYS A 168 4.41 -1.80 -2.27
C CYS A 168 3.76 -0.43 -2.13
N GLN A 169 2.93 -0.01 -3.09
CA GLN A 169 2.17 1.24 -3.02
C GLN A 169 0.73 0.96 -2.58
N PRO A 170 0.36 1.28 -1.32
CA PRO A 170 -1.03 1.21 -0.89
C PRO A 170 -1.85 2.31 -1.57
N THR A 171 -3.07 1.98 -1.98
CA THR A 171 -4.00 2.91 -2.59
C THR A 171 -5.15 3.28 -1.65
N TYR A 172 -4.91 3.19 -0.34
CA TYR A 172 -5.89 3.58 0.68
C TYR A 172 -5.94 5.10 0.85
N VAL A 173 -7.08 5.60 1.35
CA VAL A 173 -7.22 7.02 1.73
C VAL A 173 -6.51 7.27 3.07
N ALA A 174 -6.72 6.40 4.05
CA ALA A 174 -6.18 6.53 5.40
C ALA A 174 -5.46 5.26 5.85
N ALA A 175 -4.57 5.38 6.85
CA ALA A 175 -3.81 4.27 7.43
C ALA A 175 -4.66 3.45 8.41
N GLY A 176 -5.60 2.68 7.88
CA GLY A 176 -6.47 1.79 8.64
C GLY A 176 -5.89 0.39 8.84
N LYS A 177 -6.76 -0.54 9.27
CA LYS A 177 -6.42 -1.95 9.52
C LYS A 177 -5.79 -2.64 8.30
N GLU A 178 -6.25 -2.33 7.10
CA GLU A 178 -5.75 -2.90 5.87
C GLU A 178 -4.31 -2.47 5.56
N TYR A 179 -3.96 -1.23 5.92
CA TYR A 179 -2.58 -0.75 5.81
C TYR A 179 -1.66 -1.41 6.83
N GLU A 180 -2.10 -1.56 8.07
CA GLU A 180 -1.37 -2.29 9.11
C GLU A 180 -1.13 -3.74 8.72
N GLN A 181 -2.15 -4.41 8.15
CA GLN A 181 -2.03 -5.77 7.62
C GLN A 181 -1.02 -5.86 6.48
N LEU A 182 -1.05 -4.89 5.53
CA LEU A 182 -0.05 -4.80 4.46
C LEU A 182 1.36 -4.69 5.01
N CYS A 183 1.60 -3.81 5.99
CA CYS A 183 2.91 -3.64 6.62
C CYS A 183 3.37 -4.93 7.30
N THR A 184 2.45 -5.61 8.01
CA THR A 184 2.72 -6.88 8.68
C THR A 184 3.05 -7.99 7.68
N ASP A 185 2.32 -8.09 6.58
CA ASP A 185 2.57 -9.09 5.55
C ASP A 185 3.88 -8.80 4.81
N ALA A 186 4.14 -7.56 4.42
CA ALA A 186 5.39 -7.16 3.78
C ALA A 186 6.62 -7.45 4.67
N ALA A 187 6.51 -7.22 5.98
CA ALA A 187 7.60 -7.50 6.92
C ALA A 187 8.04 -8.98 6.90
N LYS A 188 7.12 -9.93 6.70
CA LYS A 188 7.43 -11.35 6.58
C LYS A 188 8.28 -11.66 5.35
N TRP A 189 8.14 -10.86 4.29
CA TRP A 189 8.82 -11.03 3.01
C TRP A 189 10.09 -10.19 2.85
N LYS A 190 10.37 -9.27 3.78
CA LYS A 190 11.50 -8.32 3.69
C LYS A 190 12.82 -9.00 3.36
N ARG A 191 13.05 -10.22 3.89
CA ARG A 191 14.27 -11.00 3.68
C ARG A 191 14.28 -11.82 2.39
N SER A 192 13.17 -11.88 1.66
CA SER A 192 13.06 -12.62 0.40
C SER A 192 13.49 -11.80 -0.81
N PHE A 193 13.69 -10.50 -0.64
CA PHE A 193 14.07 -9.57 -1.68
C PHE A 193 15.33 -8.80 -1.26
N LEU A 194 16.08 -8.29 -2.22
CA LEU A 194 17.18 -7.37 -1.94
C LEU A 194 16.64 -6.07 -1.34
N HIS A 195 15.47 -5.65 -1.83
CA HIS A 195 14.75 -4.52 -1.28
C HIS A 195 13.25 -4.79 -1.29
N LEU A 196 12.58 -4.48 -0.19
CA LEU A 196 11.13 -4.42 -0.09
C LEU A 196 10.75 -3.28 0.85
N SER A 197 9.98 -2.33 0.34
CA SER A 197 9.44 -1.21 1.12
C SER A 197 7.95 -1.03 0.87
N VAL A 198 7.29 -0.40 1.82
CA VAL A 198 5.86 -0.08 1.79
C VAL A 198 5.71 1.43 1.82
N GLY A 199 5.04 1.98 0.81
CA GLY A 199 4.65 3.38 0.73
C GLY A 199 3.48 3.71 1.65
N VAL A 200 2.98 4.92 1.53
CA VAL A 200 1.96 5.47 2.44
C VAL A 200 0.61 5.67 1.74
N PRO A 201 -0.52 5.65 2.49
CA PRO A 201 -1.84 6.08 2.01
C PRO A 201 -1.88 7.57 1.64
N LEU A 202 -3.01 8.03 1.08
CA LEU A 202 -3.19 9.45 0.70
C LEU A 202 -3.07 10.40 1.88
N LEU A 203 -3.54 10.02 3.07
CA LEU A 203 -3.52 10.81 4.29
C LEU A 203 -2.63 10.14 5.33
N MET A 204 -1.34 10.38 5.25
CA MET A 204 -0.36 9.86 6.21
C MET A 204 0.43 10.98 6.88
N HIS A 205 0.92 11.93 6.10
CA HIS A 205 1.72 13.06 6.59
C HIS A 205 0.87 14.33 6.69
N THR A 206 1.25 15.24 7.57
CA THR A 206 0.53 16.51 7.77
C THR A 206 0.37 17.31 6.47
N ALA A 207 1.38 17.28 5.60
CA ALA A 207 1.34 17.96 4.30
C ALA A 207 0.34 17.35 3.31
N ASP A 208 -0.08 16.10 3.50
CA ASP A 208 -1.02 15.44 2.58
C ASP A 208 -2.42 16.07 2.65
N TYR A 209 -2.82 16.57 3.83
CA TYR A 209 -4.16 17.10 4.05
C TYR A 209 -4.45 18.32 3.17
N PRO A 210 -3.69 19.44 3.25
CA PRO A 210 -3.94 20.60 2.39
C PRO A 210 -3.75 20.26 0.91
N HIS A 211 -2.80 19.40 0.55
CA HIS A 211 -2.60 18.98 -0.84
C HIS A 211 -3.81 18.21 -1.38
N LEU A 212 -4.40 17.28 -0.60
CA LEU A 212 -5.57 16.54 -1.03
C LEU A 212 -6.79 17.47 -1.16
N ILE A 213 -6.98 18.40 -0.22
CA ILE A 213 -8.07 19.40 -0.27
C ILE A 213 -7.97 20.23 -1.55
N GLN A 214 -6.79 20.77 -1.83
CA GLN A 214 -6.56 21.55 -3.06
C GLN A 214 -6.85 20.69 -4.30
N THR A 215 -6.35 19.45 -4.33
CA THR A 215 -6.58 18.51 -5.44
C THR A 215 -8.07 18.21 -5.64
N MET A 216 -8.83 18.04 -4.55
CA MET A 216 -10.28 17.81 -4.62
C MET A 216 -11.02 19.03 -5.14
N ALA A 217 -10.62 20.24 -4.75
CA ALA A 217 -11.21 21.48 -5.24
C ALA A 217 -10.93 21.70 -6.74
N GLU A 218 -9.70 21.54 -7.16
CA GLU A 218 -9.29 21.64 -8.58
C GLU A 218 -9.96 20.57 -9.45
N SER A 219 -10.29 19.43 -8.89
CA SER A 219 -11.01 18.33 -9.55
C SER A 219 -12.55 18.50 -9.54
N GLY A 220 -13.08 19.56 -8.92
CA GLY A 220 -14.53 19.81 -8.82
C GLY A 220 -15.27 18.85 -7.89
N ILE A 221 -14.56 18.17 -6.97
CA ILE A 221 -15.18 17.30 -5.97
C ILE A 221 -15.80 18.12 -4.85
N ILE A 222 -15.17 19.24 -4.51
CA ILE A 222 -15.64 20.24 -3.54
C ILE A 222 -15.50 21.64 -4.14
N ALA A 223 -16.32 22.59 -3.67
CA ALA A 223 -16.23 23.99 -4.06
C ALA A 223 -16.71 24.92 -2.94
N HIS A 224 -16.35 26.20 -3.00
CA HIS A 224 -16.89 27.25 -2.14
C HIS A 224 -18.27 27.69 -2.65
N GLU A 225 -19.34 27.31 -1.95
CA GLU A 225 -20.70 27.69 -2.31
C GLU A 225 -21.53 28.13 -1.08
N ALA A 226 -22.25 29.23 -1.17
CA ALA A 226 -22.94 29.79 -0.01
C ALA A 226 -24.19 29.01 0.43
N HIS A 227 -24.89 28.36 -0.51
CA HIS A 227 -26.15 27.65 -0.23
C HIS A 227 -26.07 26.14 -0.33
N ARG A 228 -24.91 25.63 -0.72
CA ARG A 228 -24.64 24.20 -0.96
C ARG A 228 -23.55 23.69 -0.05
N ALA A 229 -23.82 22.58 0.60
CA ALA A 229 -22.83 21.82 1.35
C ALA A 229 -22.32 20.63 0.55
N TYR A 230 -21.13 20.20 0.87
CA TYR A 230 -20.53 18.95 0.38
C TYR A 230 -20.41 17.98 1.54
N LEU A 231 -20.89 16.74 1.39
CA LEU A 231 -20.73 15.69 2.38
C LEU A 231 -19.89 14.56 1.77
N LEU A 232 -18.69 14.39 2.30
CA LEU A 232 -17.75 13.37 1.86
C LEU A 232 -17.96 12.08 2.66
N MET A 233 -18.23 10.97 1.98
CA MET A 233 -18.43 9.67 2.60
C MET A 233 -17.13 8.88 2.59
N GLY A 234 -16.44 8.78 3.75
CA GLY A 234 -15.31 7.89 3.97
C GLY A 234 -15.72 6.49 4.37
N HIS A 235 -14.81 5.52 4.24
CA HIS A 235 -15.05 4.17 4.74
C HIS A 235 -15.06 4.13 6.27
N GLY A 236 -14.11 4.84 6.88
CA GLY A 236 -13.88 4.75 8.32
C GLY A 236 -13.34 3.39 8.74
N THR A 237 -12.97 3.28 9.99
CA THR A 237 -12.47 2.03 10.59
C THR A 237 -12.57 2.13 12.10
N ALA A 238 -12.67 1.00 12.80
CA ALA A 238 -12.52 0.93 14.26
C ALA A 238 -11.05 1.09 14.71
N HIS A 239 -10.10 1.12 13.77
CA HIS A 239 -8.68 1.36 14.01
C HIS A 239 -8.39 2.86 14.20
N ALA A 240 -7.28 3.20 14.88
CA ALA A 240 -6.84 4.59 15.10
C ALA A 240 -6.71 5.42 13.81
N GLY A 241 -6.49 4.79 12.67
CA GLY A 241 -6.48 5.43 11.35
C GLY A 241 -7.78 6.15 10.96
N THR A 242 -8.89 5.89 11.66
CA THR A 242 -10.15 6.66 11.50
C THR A 242 -9.96 8.15 11.83
N LEU A 243 -8.98 8.50 12.67
CA LEU A 243 -8.69 9.89 13.06
C LEU A 243 -8.24 10.76 11.87
N ALA A 244 -7.81 10.16 10.76
CA ALA A 244 -7.52 10.91 9.54
C ALA A 244 -8.74 11.72 9.04
N TYR A 245 -9.97 11.24 9.24
CA TYR A 245 -11.17 11.90 8.75
C TYR A 245 -11.53 13.16 9.55
N PRO A 246 -11.62 13.17 10.89
CA PRO A 246 -11.85 14.41 11.63
C PRO A 246 -10.68 15.40 11.48
N VAL A 247 -9.45 14.93 11.37
CA VAL A 247 -8.30 15.80 11.06
C VAL A 247 -8.44 16.40 9.66
N PHE A 248 -8.89 15.64 8.67
CA PHE A 248 -9.16 16.15 7.33
C PHE A 248 -10.26 17.22 7.35
N GLU A 249 -11.32 17.03 8.14
CA GLU A 249 -12.39 18.01 8.30
C GLU A 249 -11.90 19.30 8.96
N ASP A 250 -11.00 19.22 9.95
CA ASP A 250 -10.35 20.40 10.56
C ASP A 250 -9.51 21.18 9.54
N TRP A 251 -8.72 20.44 8.72
CA TRP A 251 -7.95 21.04 7.63
C TRP A 251 -8.84 21.71 6.55
N LEU A 252 -10.03 21.15 6.26
CA LEU A 252 -11.01 21.79 5.37
C LEU A 252 -11.39 23.18 5.90
N ARG A 253 -11.67 23.31 7.20
CA ARG A 253 -11.94 24.61 7.85
C ARG A 253 -10.75 25.57 7.73
N HIS A 254 -9.55 25.06 7.98
CA HIS A 254 -8.30 25.84 7.86
C HIS A 254 -8.04 26.33 6.44
N CYS A 255 -8.44 25.57 5.43
CA CYS A 255 -8.38 25.94 4.00
C CYS A 255 -9.60 26.78 3.55
N GLY A 256 -10.52 27.14 4.45
CA GLY A 256 -11.68 27.98 4.16
C GLY A 256 -12.91 27.25 3.61
N TYR A 257 -12.92 25.91 3.60
CA TYR A 257 -14.05 25.10 3.13
C TYR A 257 -15.04 24.79 4.27
N ASP A 258 -15.70 25.80 4.83
CA ASP A 258 -16.66 25.65 5.92
C ASP A 258 -17.94 24.91 5.52
N ASN A 259 -18.20 24.80 4.22
CA ASN A 259 -19.34 24.10 3.64
C ASN A 259 -19.05 22.63 3.28
N VAL A 260 -17.88 22.09 3.64
CA VAL A 260 -17.53 20.69 3.38
C VAL A 260 -17.49 19.90 4.69
N PHE A 261 -18.20 18.79 4.75
CA PHE A 261 -18.36 17.93 5.91
C PHE A 261 -17.87 16.51 5.59
N VAL A 262 -17.44 15.79 6.60
CA VAL A 262 -17.00 14.40 6.45
C VAL A 262 -17.86 13.49 7.32
N GLY A 263 -18.24 12.36 6.77
CA GLY A 263 -18.84 11.25 7.52
C GLY A 263 -18.22 9.93 7.12
N THR A 264 -18.33 8.91 7.96
CA THR A 264 -17.77 7.57 7.70
C THR A 264 -18.80 6.48 7.93
N LEU A 265 -18.64 5.36 7.21
CA LEU A 265 -19.50 4.18 7.35
C LEU A 265 -19.18 3.35 8.60
N GLY A 266 -17.92 3.32 9.01
CA GLY A 266 -17.47 2.44 10.09
C GLY A 266 -16.44 3.07 11.02
N GLY A 267 -16.69 4.30 11.48
CA GLY A 267 -15.75 5.02 12.35
C GLY A 267 -16.30 6.37 12.76
N VAL A 268 -15.43 7.36 12.92
CA VAL A 268 -15.80 8.74 13.22
C VAL A 268 -15.16 9.68 12.20
N PRO A 269 -15.87 10.81 11.85
CA PRO A 269 -17.24 11.17 12.21
C PRO A 269 -18.27 10.21 11.60
N THR A 270 -19.40 10.00 12.30
CA THR A 270 -20.54 9.25 11.72
C THR A 270 -21.40 10.17 10.84
N LEU A 271 -22.34 9.58 10.07
CA LEU A 271 -23.32 10.35 9.31
C LEU A 271 -24.17 11.25 10.25
N GLU A 272 -24.57 10.74 11.42
CA GLU A 272 -25.36 11.49 12.39
C GLU A 272 -24.60 12.70 12.92
N MET A 273 -23.29 12.56 13.15
CA MET A 273 -22.44 13.69 13.57
C MET A 273 -22.34 14.74 12.45
N ALA A 274 -22.10 14.32 11.20
CA ALA A 274 -22.06 15.21 10.04
C ALA A 274 -23.40 15.93 9.83
N LEU A 275 -24.51 15.21 9.94
CA LEU A 275 -25.86 15.75 9.83
C LEU A 275 -26.17 16.78 10.95
N ALA A 276 -25.71 16.52 12.17
CA ALA A 276 -25.85 17.46 13.28
C ALA A 276 -25.07 18.76 13.06
N GLN A 277 -23.92 18.70 12.36
CA GLN A 277 -23.19 19.90 11.95
C GLN A 277 -23.91 20.62 10.81
N LEU A 278 -24.33 19.90 9.77
CA LEU A 278 -25.08 20.46 8.63
C LEU A 278 -26.31 21.29 9.09
N LYS A 279 -27.06 20.78 10.08
CA LYS A 279 -28.25 21.42 10.66
C LYS A 279 -27.98 22.76 11.38
N LYS A 280 -26.74 23.08 11.69
CA LYS A 280 -26.35 24.37 12.28
C LYS A 280 -26.25 25.50 11.24
N HIS A 281 -26.30 25.15 9.97
CA HIS A 281 -26.15 26.04 8.84
C HIS A 281 -27.41 26.08 7.98
N ALA A 282 -27.60 27.14 7.19
CA ALA A 282 -28.77 27.33 6.34
C ALA A 282 -28.62 26.73 4.93
N TYR A 283 -27.86 25.61 4.80
CA TYR A 283 -27.75 24.91 3.52
C TYR A 283 -29.06 24.21 3.16
N THR A 284 -29.44 24.29 1.89
CA THR A 284 -30.62 23.63 1.34
C THR A 284 -30.26 22.47 0.39
N GLU A 285 -29.05 22.51 -0.14
CA GLU A 285 -28.53 21.52 -1.06
C GLU A 285 -27.30 20.81 -0.48
N VAL A 286 -27.20 19.51 -0.70
CA VAL A 286 -26.04 18.70 -0.34
C VAL A 286 -25.52 17.93 -1.54
N VAL A 287 -24.26 18.13 -1.86
CA VAL A 287 -23.52 17.24 -2.79
C VAL A 287 -22.90 16.13 -2.00
N LEU A 288 -23.34 14.90 -2.23
CA LEU A 288 -22.87 13.70 -1.57
C LEU A 288 -21.82 13.01 -2.45
N SER A 289 -20.58 12.91 -1.97
CA SER A 289 -19.45 12.40 -2.74
C SER A 289 -18.67 11.32 -1.98
N PRO A 290 -18.14 10.28 -2.65
CA PRO A 290 -17.33 9.27 -1.97
C PRO A 290 -15.90 9.77 -1.73
N MET A 291 -15.44 9.72 -0.49
CA MET A 291 -14.03 9.82 -0.13
C MET A 291 -13.41 8.42 -0.08
N LEU A 292 -13.55 7.68 -1.19
CA LEU A 292 -13.13 6.30 -1.39
C LEU A 292 -12.36 6.19 -2.70
N LEU A 293 -11.31 5.38 -2.75
CA LEU A 293 -10.58 5.17 -4.00
C LEU A 293 -11.51 4.65 -5.11
N ALA A 294 -12.29 3.61 -4.80
CA ALA A 294 -13.19 2.96 -5.76
C ALA A 294 -14.65 3.05 -5.29
N ALA A 295 -15.51 3.52 -6.17
CA ALA A 295 -16.95 3.64 -5.95
C ALA A 295 -17.66 2.29 -6.12
N GLY A 296 -17.39 1.36 -5.18
CA GLY A 296 -17.94 0.02 -5.19
C GLY A 296 -19.33 -0.06 -4.53
N LYS A 297 -19.60 -1.22 -3.88
CA LYS A 297 -20.90 -1.52 -3.25
C LYS A 297 -21.37 -0.44 -2.27
N HIS A 298 -20.46 0.13 -1.47
CA HIS A 298 -20.82 1.16 -0.49
C HIS A 298 -21.37 2.42 -1.15
N VAL A 299 -20.79 2.85 -2.27
CA VAL A 299 -21.31 4.01 -3.00
C VAL A 299 -22.68 3.71 -3.61
N GLN A 300 -22.85 2.56 -4.24
CA GLN A 300 -24.09 2.20 -4.92
C GLN A 300 -25.23 1.92 -3.94
N ARG A 301 -24.96 1.31 -2.78
CA ARG A 301 -25.96 0.90 -1.83
C ARG A 301 -26.10 1.87 -0.65
N ASP A 302 -24.99 2.07 0.07
CA ASP A 302 -25.06 2.73 1.38
C ASP A 302 -25.05 4.26 1.22
N MET A 303 -24.43 4.80 0.15
CA MET A 303 -24.42 6.24 -0.15
C MET A 303 -25.62 6.65 -1.02
N ALA A 304 -25.73 6.12 -2.23
CA ALA A 304 -26.63 6.55 -3.28
C ALA A 304 -27.87 5.68 -3.47
N GLY A 305 -28.02 4.60 -2.68
CA GLY A 305 -29.13 3.65 -2.82
C GLY A 305 -30.49 4.27 -2.47
N GLU A 306 -31.55 3.65 -2.98
CA GLU A 306 -32.95 4.10 -2.76
C GLU A 306 -33.55 3.61 -1.43
N HIS A 307 -32.85 2.79 -0.65
CA HIS A 307 -33.38 2.29 0.61
C HIS A 307 -33.33 3.37 1.72
N PRO A 308 -34.25 3.34 2.69
CA PRO A 308 -34.40 4.41 3.70
C PRO A 308 -33.15 4.69 4.56
N ALA A 309 -32.25 3.70 4.69
CA ALA A 309 -31.02 3.84 5.46
C ALA A 309 -29.81 4.29 4.59
N SER A 310 -30.00 4.60 3.32
CA SER A 310 -28.93 5.20 2.50
C SER A 310 -28.69 6.65 2.93
N TRP A 311 -27.46 7.13 2.77
CA TRP A 311 -27.12 8.52 3.10
C TRP A 311 -27.96 9.52 2.31
N LYS A 312 -28.18 9.27 1.00
CA LYS A 312 -29.08 10.06 0.15
C LYS A 312 -30.47 10.16 0.78
N SER A 313 -31.11 9.02 1.06
CA SER A 313 -32.47 9.01 1.61
C SER A 313 -32.57 9.68 2.99
N ILE A 314 -31.57 9.49 3.85
CA ILE A 314 -31.51 10.14 5.17
C ILE A 314 -31.41 11.67 5.01
N LEU A 315 -30.57 12.17 4.10
CA LEU A 315 -30.44 13.62 3.85
C LEU A 315 -31.74 14.20 3.27
N GLU A 316 -32.36 13.52 2.31
CA GLU A 316 -33.65 13.93 1.72
C GLU A 316 -34.78 13.95 2.78
N GLN A 317 -34.86 12.97 3.67
CA GLN A 317 -35.80 12.94 4.79
C GLN A 317 -35.56 14.08 5.80
N ASN A 318 -34.35 14.63 5.85
CA ASN A 318 -34.01 15.79 6.66
C ASN A 318 -34.18 17.13 5.90
N GLY A 319 -34.80 17.11 4.72
CA GLY A 319 -35.20 18.30 3.97
C GLY A 319 -34.15 18.88 3.01
N TYR A 320 -33.05 18.16 2.77
CA TYR A 320 -32.04 18.59 1.81
C TYR A 320 -32.37 18.11 0.39
N SER A 321 -32.09 18.96 -0.61
CA SER A 321 -31.97 18.51 -2.00
C SER A 321 -30.59 17.86 -2.19
N VAL A 322 -30.55 16.60 -2.66
CA VAL A 322 -29.30 15.82 -2.71
C VAL A 322 -28.86 15.58 -4.14
N THR A 323 -27.68 16.04 -4.48
CA THR A 323 -26.96 15.67 -5.69
C THR A 323 -25.90 14.64 -5.34
N VAL A 324 -25.84 13.53 -6.09
CA VAL A 324 -24.88 12.45 -5.81
C VAL A 324 -23.79 12.41 -6.88
N GLN A 325 -22.55 12.51 -6.45
CA GLN A 325 -21.36 12.18 -7.24
C GLN A 325 -20.96 10.74 -6.92
N THR A 326 -20.93 9.87 -7.91
CA THR A 326 -20.62 8.43 -7.70
C THR A 326 -19.21 8.06 -8.09
N GLN A 327 -18.39 8.99 -8.53
CA GLN A 327 -17.04 8.72 -9.02
C GLN A 327 -16.08 8.56 -7.85
N GLY A 328 -15.34 7.45 -7.81
CA GLY A 328 -14.30 7.22 -6.80
C GLY A 328 -13.05 8.06 -7.06
N LEU A 329 -12.31 8.38 -5.99
CA LEU A 329 -11.14 9.26 -6.04
C LEU A 329 -10.08 8.80 -7.04
N GLY A 330 -9.92 7.48 -7.25
CA GLY A 330 -8.94 6.93 -8.19
C GLY A 330 -9.20 7.26 -9.66
N ALA A 331 -10.39 7.77 -10.01
CA ALA A 331 -10.72 8.16 -11.38
C ALA A 331 -10.22 9.58 -11.73
N TYR A 332 -9.81 10.38 -10.72
CA TYR A 332 -9.34 11.73 -10.94
C TYR A 332 -7.82 11.75 -11.19
N PRO A 333 -7.34 12.27 -12.34
CA PRO A 333 -5.90 12.29 -12.66
C PRO A 333 -5.03 12.95 -11.59
N ALA A 334 -5.48 14.05 -11.02
CA ALA A 334 -4.74 14.76 -9.97
C ALA A 334 -4.60 13.93 -8.67
N ILE A 335 -5.59 13.08 -8.34
CA ILE A 335 -5.50 12.12 -7.22
C ILE A 335 -4.52 10.98 -7.56
N GLN A 336 -4.51 10.50 -8.81
CA GLN A 336 -3.55 9.48 -9.27
C GLN A 336 -2.11 9.99 -9.11
N GLU A 337 -1.85 11.26 -9.44
CA GLU A 337 -0.54 11.89 -9.27
C GLU A 337 -0.10 11.97 -7.80
N ARG A 338 -1.03 12.05 -6.83
CA ARG A 338 -0.67 11.99 -5.40
C ARG A 338 -0.06 10.63 -5.03
N TYR A 339 -0.62 9.52 -5.52
CA TYR A 339 -0.03 8.19 -5.31
C TYR A 339 1.33 8.05 -6.02
N VAL A 340 1.47 8.63 -7.22
CA VAL A 340 2.75 8.67 -7.94
C VAL A 340 3.78 9.48 -7.15
N ALA A 341 3.40 10.61 -6.55
CA ALA A 341 4.30 11.42 -5.73
C ALA A 341 4.78 10.66 -4.49
N HIS A 342 3.89 10.00 -3.73
CA HIS A 342 4.25 9.17 -2.57
C HIS A 342 5.19 8.02 -2.95
N LEU A 343 4.94 7.37 -4.08
CA LEU A 343 5.82 6.32 -4.58
C LEU A 343 7.20 6.86 -4.98
N ARG A 344 7.24 8.07 -5.60
CA ARG A 344 8.49 8.74 -5.97
C ARG A 344 9.32 9.09 -4.73
N GLU A 345 8.69 9.59 -3.67
CA GLU A 345 9.33 9.86 -2.38
C GLU A 345 9.86 8.56 -1.74
N LEU A 346 9.07 7.48 -1.77
CA LEU A 346 9.48 6.16 -1.28
C LEU A 346 10.73 5.65 -1.99
N MET A 347 10.76 5.74 -3.33
CA MET A 347 11.89 5.27 -4.14
C MET A 347 13.12 6.17 -3.95
N ALA A 348 12.94 7.48 -3.77
CA ALA A 348 14.03 8.41 -3.53
C ALA A 348 14.69 8.24 -2.15
N SER A 349 13.91 7.92 -1.12
CA SER A 349 14.41 7.72 0.25
C SER A 349 15.43 6.59 0.40
N GLN A 350 15.52 5.70 -0.60
CA GLN A 350 16.45 4.58 -0.62
C GLN A 350 17.86 4.93 -1.11
N ASN A 351 17.98 6.04 -1.81
CA ASN A 351 19.28 6.51 -2.30
C ASN A 351 20.12 7.20 -1.20
N PHE A 352 19.53 7.38 0.00
CA PHE A 352 20.25 7.90 1.16
C PHE A 352 20.41 6.76 2.19
N PRO A 353 21.65 6.35 2.55
CA PRO A 353 21.85 5.45 3.68
C PRO A 353 21.24 6.09 4.93
N GLU A 354 20.45 5.31 5.68
CA GLU A 354 19.95 5.74 7.00
C GLU A 354 21.15 6.21 7.81
N THR A 355 21.28 7.53 7.97
CA THR A 355 22.17 8.10 9.00
C THR A 355 21.56 7.72 10.34
N LYS A 356 22.22 6.77 11.01
CA LYS A 356 21.93 6.32 12.37
C LYS A 356 21.94 7.47 13.36
#